data_e9124de2f681aa694ea38bb9e4403a53
#
_entry.id   e9124de2f681aa694ea38bb9e4403a53
#
_cell.length_a   1.000
_cell.length_b   1.000
_cell.length_c   1.000
_cell.angle_alpha   90.00
_cell.angle_beta   90.00
_cell.angle_gamma   90.00
#
_symmetry.space_group_name_H-M   'P 1'
#
loop_
_entity.id
_entity.type
_entity.pdbx_description
1 polymer ?
#
loop_
_entity_poly.entity_id
_entity_poly.type
_entity_poly.pdbx_seq_one_letter_code
_entity_poly.pdbx_strand_id
1 'polypeptide(L)' 'MKLNIEKAKALRKKRGYSQVYVGDFLGYSTKSSYSQLESGKRQPSLYRLGLLSKLYGVTVDELVEG' A
#
# COMPACT_ATOMS: atom_id res chain seq x y z
N MET A 1 -0.05 1.94 14.98
CA MET A 1 -0.81 1.96 13.71
C MET A 1 0.03 1.29 12.63
N LYS A 2 -0.53 0.31 11.97
CA LYS A 2 0.19 -0.37 10.89
C LYS A 2 -0.74 -0.72 9.75
N LEU A 3 -0.17 -0.89 8.56
CA LEU A 3 -0.94 -1.22 7.36
C LEU A 3 -1.64 -2.56 7.52
N ASN A 4 -2.93 -2.60 7.17
CA ASN A 4 -3.66 -3.85 7.05
C ASN A 4 -3.28 -4.48 5.71
N ILE A 5 -2.34 -5.42 5.76
CA ILE A 5 -1.73 -6.01 4.56
C ILE A 5 -2.77 -6.73 3.71
N GLU A 6 -3.65 -7.50 4.34
CA GLU A 6 -4.66 -8.26 3.61
C GLU A 6 -5.59 -7.33 2.83
N LYS A 7 -6.01 -6.24 3.47
CA LYS A 7 -6.90 -5.28 2.82
C LYS A 7 -6.19 -4.55 1.68
N ALA A 8 -4.94 -4.16 1.89
CA ALA A 8 -4.17 -3.48 0.85
C ALA A 8 -3.99 -4.37 -0.37
N LYS A 9 -3.67 -5.65 -0.17
CA LYS A 9 -3.55 -6.61 -1.27
C LYS A 9 -4.87 -6.79 -2.01
N ALA A 10 -5.97 -6.91 -1.25
CA ALA A 10 -7.28 -7.12 -1.85
C ALA A 10 -7.68 -5.93 -2.72
N LEU A 11 -7.44 -4.72 -2.24
CA LEU A 11 -7.72 -3.51 -3.01
C LEU A 11 -6.88 -3.44 -4.27
N ARG A 12 -5.60 -3.76 -4.17
CA ARG A 12 -4.70 -3.77 -5.33
C ARG A 12 -5.18 -4.75 -6.39
N LYS A 13 -5.49 -5.97 -5.98
CA LYS A 13 -5.94 -6.99 -6.91
C LYS A 13 -7.29 -6.66 -7.52
N LYS A 14 -8.19 -6.08 -6.72
CA LYS A 14 -9.49 -5.66 -7.22
C LYS A 14 -9.38 -4.63 -8.32
N ARG A 15 -8.40 -3.72 -8.21
CA ARG A 15 -8.16 -2.70 -9.22
C ARG A 15 -7.32 -3.20 -10.38
N GLY A 16 -6.76 -4.41 -10.29
CA GLY A 16 -5.91 -4.98 -11.34
C GLY A 16 -4.52 -4.37 -11.38
N TYR A 17 -4.08 -3.74 -10.30
CA TYR A 17 -2.75 -3.12 -10.25
C TYR A 17 -1.67 -4.14 -9.91
N SER A 18 -0.50 -4.01 -10.56
CA SER A 18 0.66 -4.81 -10.19
C SER A 18 1.37 -4.18 -8.99
N GLN A 19 2.24 -4.97 -8.35
CA GLN A 19 3.09 -4.44 -7.28
C GLN A 19 4.01 -3.33 -7.81
N VAL A 20 4.52 -3.49 -9.03
CA VAL A 20 5.38 -2.47 -9.65
C VAL A 20 4.61 -1.17 -9.82
N TYR A 21 3.39 -1.26 -10.32
CA TYR A 21 2.58 -0.05 -10.55
C TYR A 21 2.34 0.72 -9.25
N VAL A 22 1.92 0.01 -8.21
CA VAL A 22 1.62 0.66 -6.93
C VAL A 22 2.92 1.17 -6.27
N GLY A 23 3.99 0.39 -6.35
CA GLY A 23 5.29 0.82 -5.83
C GLY A 23 5.76 2.11 -6.47
N ASP A 24 5.64 2.21 -7.79
CA ASP A 24 6.00 3.43 -8.52
C ASP A 24 5.13 4.60 -8.08
N PHE A 25 3.84 4.36 -7.91
CA PHE A 25 2.92 5.42 -7.45
C PHE A 25 3.32 5.96 -6.09
N LEU A 26 3.81 5.08 -5.20
CA LEU A 26 4.24 5.47 -3.87
C LEU A 26 5.65 6.07 -3.83
N GLY A 27 6.34 6.07 -4.96
CA GLY A 27 7.68 6.65 -5.05
C GLY A 27 8.80 5.72 -4.62
N TYR A 28 8.55 4.42 -4.53
CA TYR A 28 9.63 3.46 -4.26
C TYR A 28 10.46 3.25 -5.52
N SER A 29 11.77 3.18 -5.34
CA SER A 29 12.68 3.04 -6.47
C SER A 29 12.81 1.60 -6.97
N THR A 30 12.41 0.61 -6.17
CA THR A 30 12.51 -0.80 -6.56
C THR A 30 11.24 -1.55 -6.20
N LYS A 31 10.97 -2.61 -6.97
CA LYS A 31 9.86 -3.52 -6.69
C LYS A 31 10.02 -4.16 -5.31
N SER A 32 11.26 -4.45 -4.92
CA SER A 32 11.56 -5.08 -3.64
C SER A 32 11.06 -4.25 -2.46
N SER A 33 11.17 -2.92 -2.54
CA SER A 33 10.70 -2.04 -1.47
C SER A 33 9.20 -2.18 -1.24
N TYR A 34 8.42 -2.19 -2.30
CA TYR A 34 6.97 -2.34 -2.18
C TYR A 34 6.61 -3.77 -1.75
N SER A 35 7.32 -4.76 -2.27
CA SER A 35 7.09 -6.15 -1.90
C SER A 35 7.27 -6.38 -0.40
N GLN A 36 8.26 -5.71 0.21
CA GLN A 36 8.47 -5.77 1.65
C GLN A 36 7.29 -5.20 2.42
N LEU A 37 6.65 -4.19 1.87
CA LEU A 37 5.47 -3.59 2.46
C LEU A 37 4.31 -4.60 2.50
N GLU A 38 4.09 -5.31 1.41
CA GLU A 38 3.03 -6.32 1.34
C GLU A 38 3.35 -7.61 2.10
N SER A 39 4.62 -7.83 2.46
CA SER A 39 5.01 -8.98 3.26
C SER A 39 5.07 -8.67 4.76
N GLY A 40 4.83 -7.41 5.14
CA GLY A 40 4.84 -7.00 6.53
C GLY A 40 6.21 -6.65 7.08
N LYS A 41 7.24 -6.69 6.24
CA LYS A 41 8.61 -6.37 6.67
C LYS A 41 8.88 -4.87 6.74
N ARG A 42 8.05 -4.08 6.11
CA ARG A 42 8.20 -2.62 6.05
C ARG A 42 6.84 -1.97 6.26
N GLN A 43 6.82 -0.88 7.00
CA GLN A 43 5.60 -0.09 7.17
C GLN A 43 5.69 1.16 6.29
N PRO A 44 4.59 1.58 5.68
CA PRO A 44 4.59 2.81 4.89
C PRO A 44 4.59 4.02 5.82
N SER A 45 5.18 5.12 5.34
CA SER A 45 5.09 6.40 6.04
C SER A 45 3.64 6.91 5.97
N LEU A 46 3.32 7.89 6.81
CA LEU A 46 2.00 8.52 6.77
C LEU A 46 1.73 9.12 5.39
N TYR A 47 2.74 9.71 4.78
CA TYR A 47 2.62 10.27 3.44
C TYR A 47 2.21 9.19 2.43
N ARG A 48 2.85 8.02 2.49
CA ARG A 48 2.52 6.91 1.57
C ARG A 48 1.17 6.30 1.87
N LEU A 49 0.77 6.27 3.13
CA LEU A 49 -0.60 5.85 3.47
C LEU A 49 -1.62 6.79 2.82
N GLY A 50 -1.35 8.08 2.84
CA GLY A 50 -2.21 9.06 2.17
C GLY A 50 -2.29 8.82 0.67
N LEU A 51 -1.18 8.45 0.03
CA LEU A 51 -1.17 8.12 -1.40
C LEU A 51 -1.99 6.87 -1.68
N LEU A 52 -1.89 5.84 -0.84
CA LEU A 52 -2.71 4.63 -0.99
C LEU A 52 -4.19 4.95 -0.83
N SER A 53 -4.52 5.80 0.11
CA SER A 53 -5.88 6.26 0.32
C SER A 53 -6.45 6.89 -0.96
N LYS A 54 -5.68 7.76 -1.59
CA LYS A 54 -6.10 8.40 -2.85
C LYS A 54 -6.22 7.39 -3.99
N LEU A 55 -5.25 6.48 -4.08
CA LEU A 55 -5.20 5.50 -5.15
C LEU A 55 -6.42 4.59 -5.14
N TYR A 56 -6.83 4.14 -3.96
CA TYR A 56 -7.93 3.19 -3.81
C TYR A 56 -9.27 3.84 -3.48
N GLY A 57 -9.30 5.15 -3.23
CA GLY A 57 -10.54 5.83 -2.90
C GLY A 57 -11.11 5.43 -1.54
N VAL A 58 -10.24 5.14 -0.58
CA VAL A 58 -10.63 4.76 0.78
C VAL A 58 -9.94 5.69 1.77
N THR A 59 -10.37 5.67 3.03
CA THR A 59 -9.72 6.49 4.05
C THR A 59 -8.47 5.79 4.56
N VAL A 60 -7.57 6.56 5.16
CA VAL A 60 -6.39 5.98 5.82
C VAL A 60 -6.83 5.03 6.95
N ASP A 61 -7.88 5.38 7.69
CA ASP A 61 -8.40 4.52 8.75
C ASP A 61 -8.79 3.14 8.24
N GLU A 62 -9.30 3.06 7.01
CA GLU A 62 -9.67 1.79 6.41
C GLU A 62 -8.46 0.94 6.01
N LEU A 63 -7.31 1.59 5.83
CA LEU A 63 -6.09 0.92 5.40
C LEU A 63 -5.23 0.42 6.55
N VAL A 64 -5.50 0.85 7.76
CA VAL A 64 -4.65 0.50 8.90
C VAL A 64 -5.42 -0.30 9.93
N GLU A 65 -4.67 -1.06 10.73
CA GLU A 65 -5.24 -1.77 11.87
C GLU A 65 -4.66 -1.21 13.15
N GLY A 66 -5.52 -1.14 14.11
CA GLY A 66 -5.21 -0.44 15.29
C GLY A 66 -4.69 -1.09 16.42
#